data_16950fd881824b1f48572fb35815cfae
#
_entry.id   16950fd881824b1f48572fb35815cfae
#
_cell.length_a   1.000
_cell.length_b   1.000
_cell.length_c   1.000
_cell.angle_alpha   90.00
_cell.angle_beta   90.00
_cell.angle_gamma   90.00
#
_symmetry.space_group_name_H-M   'P 1'
#
loop_
_entity.id
_entity.type
_entity.pdbx_description
1 polymer ?
#
loop_
_entity_poly.entity_id
_entity_poly.type
_entity_poly.pdbx_seq_one_letter_code
_entity_poly.pdbx_strand_id
1 'polypeptide(L)'
;MSATTRRAFFAIASASLAAPALAQGQAWPNRPVRLISPFAPGGPQDIPARFMVEFLTPRLGQPVIYEHRAGAGGSLGAQFVAQATDNHSFLITSSSIATLPAMLRDPG
;
A
#
# COMPACT_ATOMS: atom_id res chain seq x y z
N MET A 1 13.26 -59.10 -26.28
CA MET A 1 12.43 -58.01 -26.84
C MET A 1 11.69 -57.18 -25.78
N SER A 2 11.95 -57.36 -24.54
CA SER A 2 11.23 -56.64 -23.48
C SER A 2 12.04 -55.56 -22.72
N ALA A 3 13.25 -55.27 -23.19
CA ALA A 3 14.11 -54.28 -22.50
C ALA A 3 13.90 -52.82 -22.97
N THR A 4 13.21 -52.62 -24.08
CA THR A 4 13.05 -51.26 -24.66
C THR A 4 11.83 -50.52 -24.11
N THR A 5 10.89 -51.24 -23.53
CA THR A 5 9.63 -50.64 -23.03
C THR A 5 9.73 -50.11 -21.62
N ARG A 6 10.76 -50.51 -20.84
CA ARG A 6 10.95 -50.06 -19.47
C ARG A 6 11.65 -48.71 -19.33
N ARG A 7 12.32 -48.24 -20.39
CA ARG A 7 13.05 -46.96 -20.35
C ARG A 7 12.18 -45.74 -20.70
N ALA A 8 11.01 -45.95 -21.26
CA ALA A 8 10.11 -44.86 -21.62
C ALA A 8 9.21 -44.39 -20.46
N PHE A 9 9.10 -45.16 -19.39
CA PHE A 9 8.20 -44.82 -18.26
C PHE A 9 8.79 -43.84 -17.24
N PHE A 10 10.09 -43.61 -17.23
CA PHE A 10 10.76 -42.73 -16.27
C PHE A 10 10.92 -41.29 -16.75
N ALA A 11 10.53 -40.94 -17.96
CA ALA A 11 10.72 -39.62 -18.54
C ALA A 11 9.54 -38.67 -18.35
N ILE A 12 8.42 -39.10 -17.77
CA ILE A 12 7.19 -38.30 -17.70
C ILE A 12 6.95 -37.72 -16.29
N ALA A 13 7.74 -38.13 -15.29
CA ALA A 13 7.49 -37.78 -13.88
C ALA A 13 8.12 -36.44 -13.40
N SER A 14 8.85 -35.72 -14.25
CA SER A 14 9.64 -34.56 -13.84
C SER A 14 9.06 -33.21 -14.21
N ALA A 15 7.88 -33.15 -14.81
CA ALA A 15 7.36 -31.88 -15.36
C ALA A 15 6.32 -31.15 -14.48
N SER A 16 5.99 -31.66 -13.30
CA SER A 16 4.85 -31.13 -12.55
C SER A 16 5.18 -30.32 -11.28
N LEU A 17 6.42 -29.96 -11.05
CA LEU A 17 6.82 -29.28 -9.80
C LEU A 17 7.20 -27.80 -9.95
N ALA A 18 6.98 -27.21 -11.13
CA ALA A 18 7.42 -25.82 -11.38
C ALA A 18 6.30 -24.75 -11.33
N ALA A 19 5.09 -25.10 -10.90
CA ALA A 19 3.95 -24.19 -11.10
C ALA A 19 3.47 -23.33 -9.93
N PRO A 20 3.93 -23.41 -8.66
CA PRO A 20 3.30 -22.59 -7.61
C PRO A 20 3.93 -21.23 -7.35
N ALA A 21 5.10 -20.92 -7.87
CA ALA A 21 5.81 -19.69 -7.49
C ALA A 21 5.23 -18.41 -8.12
N LEU A 22 4.44 -18.51 -9.18
CA LEU A 22 3.85 -17.36 -9.89
C LEU A 22 2.44 -17.01 -9.41
N ALA A 23 1.79 -17.88 -8.62
CA ALA A 23 0.43 -17.66 -8.12
C ALA A 23 0.39 -16.97 -6.76
N GLN A 24 1.52 -16.82 -6.08
CA GLN A 24 1.64 -16.04 -4.86
C GLN A 24 1.93 -14.59 -5.27
N GLY A 25 0.88 -13.78 -5.42
CA GLY A 25 1.03 -12.33 -5.55
C GLY A 25 1.94 -11.80 -4.45
N GLN A 26 2.70 -10.75 -4.73
CA GLN A 26 3.58 -10.12 -3.75
C GLN A 26 2.76 -9.75 -2.51
N ALA A 27 3.22 -10.19 -1.34
CA ALA A 27 2.59 -9.84 -0.08
C ALA A 27 2.57 -8.32 0.11
N TRP A 28 1.45 -7.80 0.56
CA TRP A 28 1.34 -6.39 0.93
C TRP A 28 1.99 -6.15 2.31
N PRO A 29 2.76 -5.06 2.51
CA PRO A 29 3.17 -4.07 1.51
C PRO A 29 4.39 -4.55 0.69
N ASN A 30 4.38 -4.32 -0.60
CA ASN A 30 5.47 -4.66 -1.51
C ASN A 30 6.30 -3.45 -1.96
N ARG A 31 6.00 -2.27 -1.41
CA ARG A 31 6.66 -0.99 -1.66
C ARG A 31 6.49 -0.08 -0.46
N PRO A 32 7.18 1.06 -0.38
CA PRO A 32 6.99 2.02 0.71
C PRO A 32 5.53 2.43 0.88
N VAL A 33 5.10 2.50 2.13
CA VAL A 33 3.75 2.98 2.50
C VAL A 33 3.83 4.48 2.75
N ARG A 34 2.91 5.23 2.20
CA ARG A 34 2.87 6.70 2.31
C ARG A 34 1.71 7.13 3.20
N LEU A 35 2.02 7.87 4.24
CA LEU A 35 1.04 8.56 5.07
C LEU A 35 1.00 10.02 4.63
N ILE A 36 -0.13 10.44 4.09
CA ILE A 36 -0.32 11.79 3.56
C ILE A 36 -1.08 12.62 4.56
N SER A 37 -0.48 13.72 5.01
CA SER A 37 -1.16 14.75 5.80
C SER A 37 -1.68 15.83 4.86
N PRO A 38 -2.97 16.19 4.96
CA PRO A 38 -3.54 17.26 4.14
C PRO A 38 -3.24 18.67 4.70
N PHE A 39 -2.42 18.76 5.73
CA PHE A 39 -2.09 20.01 6.39
C PHE A 39 -0.61 20.30 6.36
N ALA A 40 -0.24 21.56 6.60
CA ALA A 40 1.15 21.99 6.68
C ALA A 40 1.87 21.34 7.87
N PRO A 41 3.22 21.19 7.79
CA PRO A 41 4.03 20.72 8.92
C PRO A 41 3.83 21.54 10.18
N GLY A 42 3.93 20.89 11.35
CA GLY A 42 3.77 21.52 12.65
C GLY A 42 2.36 21.42 13.22
N GLY A 43 1.45 20.75 12.53
CA GLY A 43 0.10 20.51 13.03
C GLY A 43 0.03 19.42 14.12
N PRO A 44 -1.12 19.32 14.82
CA PRO A 44 -1.27 18.37 15.94
C PRO A 44 -1.18 16.91 15.52
N GLN A 45 -1.40 16.59 14.25
CA GLN A 45 -1.29 15.22 13.74
C GLN A 45 0.15 14.77 13.48
N ASP A 46 1.13 15.67 13.49
CA ASP A 46 2.52 15.31 13.18
C ASP A 46 3.12 14.37 14.23
N ILE A 47 2.82 14.59 15.50
CA ILE A 47 3.32 13.76 16.60
C ILE A 47 2.79 12.32 16.47
N PRO A 48 1.46 12.09 16.44
CA PRO A 48 0.95 10.73 16.26
C PRO A 48 1.37 10.09 14.95
N ALA A 49 1.51 10.86 13.86
CA ALA A 49 1.99 10.33 12.59
C ALA A 49 3.42 9.79 12.68
N ARG A 50 4.31 10.49 13.37
CA ARG A 50 5.68 10.03 13.58
C ARG A 50 5.74 8.75 14.40
N PHE A 51 4.93 8.64 15.45
CA PHE A 51 4.79 7.38 16.19
C PHE A 51 4.32 6.24 15.30
N MET A 52 3.36 6.50 14.42
CA MET A 52 2.91 5.49 13.46
C MET A 52 4.03 5.05 12.51
N VAL A 53 4.83 5.98 11.99
CA VAL A 53 5.98 5.66 11.14
C VAL A 53 6.97 4.76 11.87
N GLU A 54 7.37 5.12 13.07
CA GLU A 54 8.31 4.35 13.88
C GLU A 54 7.77 2.97 14.25
N PHE A 55 6.48 2.90 14.56
CA PHE A 55 5.82 1.65 14.95
C PHE A 55 5.60 0.71 13.77
N LEU A 56 5.18 1.23 12.63
CA LEU A 56 4.77 0.41 11.49
C LEU A 56 5.95 -0.03 10.62
N THR A 57 6.99 0.78 10.47
CA THR A 57 8.12 0.46 9.59
C THR A 57 8.74 -0.92 9.88
N PRO A 58 9.11 -1.28 11.13
CA PRO A 58 9.67 -2.59 11.39
C PRO A 58 8.64 -3.73 11.26
N ARG A 59 7.36 -3.43 11.46
CA ARG A 59 6.28 -4.43 11.40
C ARG A 59 5.86 -4.75 9.98
N LEU A 60 5.89 -3.77 9.09
CA LEU A 60 5.50 -3.93 7.69
C LEU A 60 6.65 -4.41 6.80
N GLY A 61 7.90 -4.28 7.24
CA GLY A 61 9.06 -4.63 6.44
C GLY A 61 9.31 -3.69 5.26
N GLN A 62 8.59 -2.56 5.20
CA GLN A 62 8.75 -1.52 4.19
C GLN A 62 8.82 -0.16 4.90
N PRO A 63 9.55 0.81 4.32
CA PRO A 63 9.54 2.17 4.84
C PRO A 63 8.13 2.75 4.89
N VAL A 64 7.80 3.42 5.98
CA VAL A 64 6.58 4.23 6.08
C VAL A 64 7.01 5.69 6.00
N ILE A 65 6.53 6.40 4.99
CA ILE A 65 6.93 7.77 4.67
C ILE A 65 5.78 8.70 5.03
N TYR A 66 6.07 9.71 5.83
CA TYR A 66 5.11 10.75 6.19
C TYR A 66 5.32 11.98 5.31
N GLU A 67 4.30 12.38 4.57
CA GLU A 67 4.35 13.50 3.64
C GLU A 67 3.23 14.49 3.91
N HIS A 68 3.50 15.77 3.64
CA HIS A 68 2.52 16.85 3.71
C HIS A 68 2.07 17.27 2.30
N ARG A 69 0.75 17.34 2.11
CA ARG A 69 0.13 17.89 0.90
C ARG A 69 -0.95 18.86 1.31
N ALA A 70 -0.49 20.02 1.77
CA ALA A 70 -1.38 21.08 2.24
C ALA A 70 -2.01 21.84 1.07
N GLY A 71 -3.20 22.37 1.29
CA GLY A 71 -3.90 23.24 0.37
C GLY A 71 -5.42 23.05 0.39
N ALA A 72 -6.13 24.12 0.06
CA ALA A 72 -7.59 24.15 -0.05
C ALA A 72 -8.32 23.55 1.17
N GLY A 73 -7.86 23.89 2.40
CA GLY A 73 -8.46 23.40 3.62
C GLY A 73 -8.30 21.91 3.88
N GLY A 74 -7.34 21.27 3.23
CA GLY A 74 -7.08 19.82 3.32
C GLY A 74 -7.66 19.00 2.17
N SER A 75 -8.43 19.60 1.28
CA SER A 75 -9.04 18.88 0.15
C SER A 75 -8.01 18.37 -0.85
N LEU A 76 -6.91 19.10 -1.06
CA LEU A 76 -5.86 18.71 -1.98
C LEU A 76 -5.22 17.37 -1.60
N GLY A 77 -4.83 17.22 -0.32
CA GLY A 77 -4.25 15.98 0.18
C GLY A 77 -5.25 14.82 0.17
N ALA A 78 -6.51 15.10 0.50
CA ALA A 78 -7.57 14.10 0.46
C ALA A 78 -7.84 13.60 -0.97
N GLN A 79 -7.90 14.49 -1.95
CA GLN A 79 -8.05 14.13 -3.36
C GLN A 79 -6.86 13.31 -3.87
N PHE A 80 -5.66 13.68 -3.47
CA PHE A 80 -4.45 12.94 -3.84
C PHE A 80 -4.55 11.47 -3.42
N VAL A 81 -4.97 11.21 -2.18
CA VAL A 81 -5.13 9.83 -1.68
C VAL A 81 -6.32 9.13 -2.34
N ALA A 82 -7.43 9.83 -2.53
CA ALA A 82 -8.62 9.27 -3.17
C ALA A 82 -8.35 8.84 -4.62
N GLN A 83 -7.47 9.52 -5.33
CA GLN A 83 -7.08 9.20 -6.71
C GLN A 83 -5.91 8.22 -6.79
N ALA A 84 -5.25 7.91 -5.68
CA ALA A 84 -4.13 6.97 -5.66
C ALA A 84 -4.61 5.55 -5.96
N THR A 85 -3.91 4.87 -6.85
CA THR A 85 -4.21 3.49 -7.28
C THR A 85 -3.16 2.47 -6.81
N ASP A 86 -2.20 2.92 -5.99
CA ASP A 86 -1.07 2.11 -5.54
C ASP A 86 -1.38 1.18 -4.36
N ASN A 87 -2.52 1.34 -3.69
CA ASN A 87 -2.90 0.68 -2.45
C ASN A 87 -1.89 0.84 -1.29
N HIS A 88 -1.02 1.86 -1.38
CA HIS A 88 0.04 2.14 -0.42
C HIS A 88 0.05 3.59 0.06
N SER A 89 -0.94 4.38 -0.33
CA SER A 89 -1.12 5.77 0.09
C SER A 89 -2.34 5.90 1.01
N PHE A 90 -2.13 6.45 2.18
CA PHE A 90 -3.15 6.58 3.22
C PHE A 90 -3.21 8.02 3.70
N LEU A 91 -4.41 8.49 3.98
CA LEU A 91 -4.62 9.81 4.56
C LEU A 91 -4.57 9.72 6.08
N ILE A 92 -3.75 10.55 6.70
CA ILE A 92 -3.78 10.79 8.14
C ILE A 92 -4.27 12.21 8.38
N THR A 93 -5.40 12.33 9.04
CA THR A 93 -6.09 13.61 9.16
C THR A 93 -6.86 13.72 10.48
N SER A 94 -7.38 14.91 10.74
CA SER A 94 -8.29 15.17 11.84
C SER A 94 -9.75 15.13 11.38
N SER A 95 -10.66 15.17 12.34
CA SER A 95 -12.11 15.20 12.08
C SER A 95 -12.57 16.40 11.24
N SER A 96 -11.75 17.45 11.13
CA SER A 96 -12.08 18.63 10.32
C SER A 96 -12.35 18.30 8.84
N ILE A 97 -11.72 17.26 8.31
CA ILE A 97 -11.97 16.82 6.92
C ILE A 97 -13.39 16.28 6.74
N ALA A 98 -13.97 15.65 7.76
CA ALA A 98 -15.33 15.13 7.69
C ALA A 98 -16.38 16.24 7.57
N THR A 99 -16.08 17.45 8.06
CA THR A 99 -16.97 18.60 7.99
C THR A 99 -16.78 19.44 6.74
N LEU A 100 -15.72 19.18 5.98
CA LEU A 100 -15.38 19.96 4.78
C LEU A 100 -16.52 20.03 3.75
N PRO A 101 -17.20 18.92 3.40
CA PRO A 101 -18.32 18.97 2.46
C PRO A 101 -19.48 19.86 2.91
N ALA A 102 -19.69 19.99 4.21
CA ALA A 102 -20.73 20.86 4.77
C ALA A 102 -20.34 22.34 4.74
N MET A 103 -19.04 22.63 4.70
CA MET A 103 -18.50 23.99 4.66
C MET A 103 -18.29 24.53 3.25
N LEU A 104 -18.10 23.64 2.28
CA LEU A 104 -17.94 24.01 0.88
C LEU A 104 -19.29 23.93 0.17
N ARG A 105 -19.66 25.00 -0.55
CA ARG A 105 -20.88 25.03 -1.33
C ARG A 105 -20.87 24.10 -2.56
N ASP A 106 -19.68 23.76 -3.01
CA ASP A 106 -19.46 22.84 -4.11
C ASP A 106 -18.29 21.93 -3.75
N PRO A 107 -18.57 20.76 -3.22
CA PRO A 107 -17.53 19.83 -2.78
C PRO A 107 -16.79 19.11 -3.93
N GLY A 108 -17.09 19.44 -5.18
CA GLY A 108 -16.46 18.84 -6.36
C GLY A 108 -17.03 17.49 -6.71
#